data_14c6d13a8c8feac2ce167d9f2837715e
#
_entry.id   14c6d13a8c8feac2ce167d9f2837715e
#
_cell.length_a   1.000
_cell.length_b   1.000
_cell.length_c   1.000
_cell.angle_alpha   90.00
_cell.angle_beta   90.00
_cell.angle_gamma   90.00
#
_symmetry.space_group_name_H-M   'P 1'
#
loop_
_entity.id
_entity.type
_entity.pdbx_description
1 polymer ?
#
loop_
_entity_poly.entity_id
_entity_poly.type
_entity_poly.pdbx_seq_one_letter_code
_entity_poly.pdbx_strand_id
1 'polypeptide(L)'
;MTALLVPFCSFSTVVSLEASAQVEQEGAVQKLSVEKMIHYPEVIDQLYQSTNYRLNWENESDIEQFLFQVNLVALADVTDEFENQLHRINQVRWQGDNLDFDLVMTDSLLMYLSYLEQLPEEGINWLFTDKAHVTLPAPSIDTLSVLSNEITVGKLGQFLASLRSPLQTDDAFYSAYSSLSEHSQYQYPAYQQTGLARVGDILENRPLLIERMEIVGVDVSYLDLVTEEYDDQLELAIKEFQRIHGLKEDGVIGPNTIRWINFSPQERLHLLALNSERSRIWSKERDNVVFVNVPGYEVTYWHDGQPLFESKVVVGRASRKTPIMSVALDSVILNPTWNVPWTIMVKDIIPKVKRNPMYLINHNIQIIRSWTSNEIIDPTTINWATVNPRTFPYRMRQASGLQNALGLYKFNMPNPQAIYLHDTPSKNLFEQDRRAFSSGCVRVEHADQLAELLFKTQGLEERLAKKRESSRRSNTSVPLGERIQVHIIYQTAWLEEGTLYYRDDIYKYDHRS
;
A
#
# COMPACT_ATOMS: atom_id res chain seq x y z
N MET A 1 -26.45 -9.86 -20.05
CA MET A 1 -25.47 -8.85 -20.43
C MET A 1 -26.24 -7.55 -20.61
N THR A 2 -26.37 -6.78 -19.56
CA THR A 2 -27.06 -5.48 -19.56
C THR A 2 -26.06 -4.50 -18.96
N ALA A 3 -25.59 -3.59 -19.82
CA ALA A 3 -24.66 -2.54 -19.40
C ALA A 3 -25.37 -1.60 -18.41
N LEU A 4 -24.85 -1.47 -17.21
CA LEU A 4 -25.28 -0.48 -16.25
C LEU A 4 -24.72 0.88 -16.65
N LEU A 5 -25.58 1.72 -17.21
CA LEU A 5 -25.37 3.15 -17.39
C LEU A 5 -25.56 3.81 -16.03
N VAL A 6 -24.50 4.37 -15.45
CA VAL A 6 -24.58 5.23 -14.27
C VAL A 6 -25.02 6.62 -14.73
N PRO A 7 -26.16 7.17 -14.24
CA PRO A 7 -26.60 8.49 -14.63
C PRO A 7 -25.80 9.58 -13.92
N PHE A 8 -25.12 10.42 -14.68
CA PHE A 8 -24.61 11.69 -14.21
C PHE A 8 -25.79 12.65 -13.98
N CYS A 9 -25.98 13.07 -12.72
CA CYS A 9 -26.99 14.07 -12.37
C CYS A 9 -26.63 15.45 -12.97
N SER A 10 -27.51 15.92 -13.84
CA SER A 10 -27.47 17.26 -14.41
C SER A 10 -27.94 18.31 -13.40
N PHE A 11 -27.09 19.28 -13.06
CA PHE A 11 -27.53 20.54 -12.48
C PHE A 11 -27.90 21.53 -13.57
N SER A 12 -29.18 21.83 -13.70
CA SER A 12 -29.70 22.92 -14.53
C SER A 12 -29.95 24.16 -13.68
N THR A 13 -29.22 25.21 -13.94
CA THR A 13 -29.65 26.58 -13.59
C THR A 13 -29.68 27.43 -14.87
N VAL A 14 -30.88 27.93 -15.15
CA VAL A 14 -31.20 28.80 -16.26
C VAL A 14 -30.68 30.19 -16.00
N VAL A 15 -29.90 30.76 -16.91
CA VAL A 15 -29.76 32.22 -17.07
C VAL A 15 -29.89 32.56 -18.55
N SER A 16 -30.82 33.49 -18.80
CA SER A 16 -31.31 33.93 -20.12
C SER A 16 -30.35 34.85 -20.86
N LEU A 17 -30.43 34.76 -22.18
CA LEU A 17 -29.73 35.47 -23.24
C LEU A 17 -29.79 37.00 -23.16
N GLU A 18 -28.63 37.61 -23.37
CA GLU A 18 -28.43 38.82 -24.20
C GLU A 18 -27.06 38.71 -24.88
N ALA A 19 -27.03 38.38 -26.15
CA ALA A 19 -25.80 38.29 -26.92
C ALA A 19 -26.08 38.56 -28.42
N SER A 20 -25.33 39.48 -29.03
CA SER A 20 -25.01 39.40 -30.47
C SER A 20 -23.89 40.33 -30.98
N ALA A 21 -23.05 40.89 -30.09
CA ALA A 21 -21.91 41.72 -30.54
C ALA A 21 -20.54 41.33 -29.92
N GLN A 22 -20.45 40.21 -29.20
CA GLN A 22 -19.21 39.77 -28.49
C GLN A 22 -18.50 38.57 -29.13
N VAL A 23 -19.10 37.92 -30.15
CA VAL A 23 -18.71 36.58 -30.65
C VAL A 23 -17.33 36.56 -31.34
N GLU A 24 -16.89 37.63 -32.03
CA GLU A 24 -15.58 37.64 -32.71
C GLU A 24 -14.38 37.95 -31.77
N GLN A 25 -14.57 38.68 -30.68
CA GLN A 25 -13.53 38.91 -29.68
C GLN A 25 -13.43 37.73 -28.68
N GLU A 26 -14.54 37.08 -28.37
CA GLU A 26 -14.58 35.89 -27.53
C GLU A 26 -13.87 34.69 -28.18
N GLY A 27 -14.02 34.49 -29.49
CA GLY A 27 -13.34 33.42 -30.22
C GLY A 27 -11.81 33.51 -30.20
N ALA A 28 -11.25 34.73 -30.28
CA ALA A 28 -9.79 34.92 -30.19
C ALA A 28 -9.24 34.81 -28.76
N VAL A 29 -10.03 35.24 -27.76
CA VAL A 29 -9.69 35.07 -26.34
C VAL A 29 -9.82 33.64 -25.90
N GLN A 30 -10.79 32.88 -26.45
CA GLN A 30 -11.02 31.48 -26.18
C GLN A 30 -9.90 30.60 -26.76
N LYS A 31 -9.43 30.86 -27.99
CA LYS A 31 -8.32 30.15 -28.62
C LYS A 31 -6.99 30.34 -27.85
N LEU A 32 -6.75 31.56 -27.32
CA LEU A 32 -5.61 31.84 -26.43
C LEU A 32 -5.72 31.15 -25.06
N SER A 33 -6.93 30.76 -24.61
CA SER A 33 -7.13 30.09 -23.34
C SER A 33 -6.76 28.61 -23.39
N VAL A 34 -7.06 27.90 -24.46
CA VAL A 34 -6.76 26.47 -24.61
C VAL A 34 -5.28 26.22 -24.86
N GLU A 35 -4.63 27.05 -25.70
CA GLU A 35 -3.17 26.94 -25.90
C GLU A 35 -2.37 27.11 -24.60
N LYS A 36 -2.89 27.88 -23.63
CA LYS A 36 -2.30 28.01 -22.29
C LYS A 36 -2.61 26.84 -21.34
N MET A 37 -3.55 25.98 -21.70
CA MET A 37 -3.97 24.83 -20.90
C MET A 37 -3.21 23.54 -21.25
N ILE A 38 -2.49 23.52 -22.35
CA ILE A 38 -1.80 22.35 -22.89
C ILE A 38 -0.35 22.32 -22.35
N HIS A 39 0.06 21.15 -21.83
CA HIS A 39 1.39 20.94 -21.27
C HIS A 39 2.42 20.52 -22.35
N TYR A 40 1.98 19.77 -23.36
CA TYR A 40 2.86 19.16 -24.37
C TYR A 40 2.50 19.56 -25.82
N PRO A 41 2.47 20.85 -26.17
CA PRO A 41 1.95 21.31 -27.46
C PRO A 41 2.73 20.74 -28.67
N GLU A 42 4.06 20.62 -28.56
CA GLU A 42 4.90 20.08 -29.64
C GLU A 42 4.64 18.58 -29.86
N VAL A 43 4.43 17.82 -28.77
CA VAL A 43 4.15 16.38 -28.83
C VAL A 43 2.77 16.12 -29.42
N ILE A 44 1.78 16.95 -29.04
CA ILE A 44 0.43 16.88 -29.59
C ILE A 44 0.44 17.15 -31.09
N ASP A 45 1.14 18.22 -31.56
CA ASP A 45 1.23 18.52 -32.99
C ASP A 45 1.84 17.34 -33.78
N GLN A 46 2.92 16.74 -33.29
CA GLN A 46 3.55 15.56 -33.89
C GLN A 46 2.59 14.36 -33.93
N LEU A 47 1.86 14.11 -32.84
CA LEU A 47 0.90 13.00 -32.78
C LEU A 47 -0.23 13.17 -33.78
N TYR A 48 -0.83 14.37 -33.86
CA TYR A 48 -1.92 14.64 -34.82
C TYR A 48 -1.43 14.62 -36.26
N GLN A 49 -0.23 15.08 -36.56
CA GLN A 49 0.39 14.92 -37.89
C GLN A 49 0.47 13.43 -38.28
N SER A 50 0.90 12.56 -37.35
CA SER A 50 1.03 11.12 -37.59
C SER A 50 -0.32 10.42 -37.83
N THR A 51 -1.41 10.95 -37.30
CA THR A 51 -2.78 10.41 -37.42
C THR A 51 -3.62 11.13 -38.45
N ASN A 52 -3.01 11.96 -39.32
CA ASN A 52 -3.70 12.79 -40.32
C ASN A 52 -4.76 13.73 -39.74
N TYR A 53 -4.50 14.33 -38.58
CA TYR A 53 -5.36 15.29 -37.88
C TYR A 53 -6.78 14.77 -37.59
N ARG A 54 -6.93 13.46 -37.34
CA ARG A 54 -8.20 12.89 -36.89
C ARG A 54 -8.39 13.18 -35.41
N LEU A 55 -9.66 13.41 -35.01
CA LEU A 55 -10.02 13.44 -33.60
C LEU A 55 -9.87 12.03 -33.03
N ASN A 56 -9.33 11.96 -31.82
CA ASN A 56 -9.00 10.70 -31.13
C ASN A 56 -10.10 10.28 -30.15
N TRP A 57 -10.90 11.25 -29.67
CA TRP A 57 -11.85 11.08 -28.57
C TRP A 57 -13.32 11.20 -29.05
N GLU A 58 -13.69 10.34 -29.99
CA GLU A 58 -15.08 10.24 -30.51
C GLU A 58 -15.89 9.12 -29.85
N ASN A 59 -15.20 8.13 -29.22
CA ASN A 59 -15.86 6.99 -28.59
C ASN A 59 -16.09 7.30 -27.10
N GLU A 60 -17.36 7.42 -26.70
CA GLU A 60 -17.74 7.73 -25.32
C GLU A 60 -17.21 6.70 -24.30
N SER A 61 -17.15 5.42 -24.67
CA SER A 61 -16.60 4.38 -23.80
C SER A 61 -15.10 4.57 -23.51
N ASP A 62 -14.33 5.01 -24.52
CA ASP A 62 -12.90 5.30 -24.37
C ASP A 62 -12.69 6.54 -23.49
N ILE A 63 -13.55 7.56 -23.69
CA ILE A 63 -13.56 8.77 -22.87
C ILE A 63 -13.83 8.44 -21.40
N GLU A 64 -14.92 7.73 -21.11
CA GLU A 64 -15.30 7.35 -19.75
C GLU A 64 -14.22 6.48 -19.08
N GLN A 65 -13.68 5.50 -19.80
CA GLN A 65 -12.60 4.65 -19.31
C GLN A 65 -11.35 5.45 -18.93
N PHE A 66 -10.97 6.42 -19.74
CA PHE A 66 -9.80 7.24 -19.46
C PHE A 66 -10.05 8.23 -18.33
N LEU A 67 -11.19 8.91 -18.33
CA LEU A 67 -11.59 9.82 -17.24
C LEU A 67 -11.62 9.10 -15.88
N PHE A 68 -12.08 7.86 -15.85
CA PHE A 68 -12.04 7.03 -14.65
C PHE A 68 -10.60 6.85 -14.13
N GLN A 69 -9.63 6.56 -15.02
CA GLN A 69 -8.23 6.38 -14.62
C GLN A 69 -7.61 7.69 -14.11
N VAL A 70 -7.84 8.80 -14.79
CA VAL A 70 -7.37 10.13 -14.37
C VAL A 70 -7.97 10.52 -13.01
N ASN A 71 -9.27 10.26 -12.84
CA ASN A 71 -9.96 10.53 -11.58
C ASN A 71 -9.40 9.73 -10.40
N LEU A 72 -8.99 8.47 -10.62
CA LEU A 72 -8.34 7.69 -9.57
C LEU A 72 -6.99 8.29 -9.14
N VAL A 73 -6.17 8.78 -10.09
CA VAL A 73 -4.91 9.45 -9.71
C VAL A 73 -5.17 10.76 -8.97
N ALA A 74 -6.19 11.52 -9.39
CA ALA A 74 -6.62 12.74 -8.68
C ALA A 74 -7.12 12.41 -7.26
N LEU A 75 -7.98 11.41 -7.10
CA LEU A 75 -8.48 10.95 -5.81
C LEU A 75 -7.35 10.39 -4.90
N ALA A 76 -6.30 9.81 -5.49
CA ALA A 76 -5.12 9.36 -4.76
C ALA A 76 -4.26 10.51 -4.26
N ASP A 77 -4.57 11.75 -4.65
CA ASP A 77 -3.89 12.98 -4.24
C ASP A 77 -2.36 12.93 -4.44
N VAL A 78 -1.95 12.37 -5.60
CA VAL A 78 -0.52 12.25 -5.95
C VAL A 78 0.08 13.61 -6.27
N THR A 79 -0.68 14.43 -7.01
CA THR A 79 -0.36 15.82 -7.37
C THR A 79 -1.63 16.55 -7.79
N ASP A 80 -1.71 17.85 -7.49
CA ASP A 80 -2.83 18.72 -7.89
C ASP A 80 -3.02 18.82 -9.42
N GLU A 81 -2.00 18.45 -10.19
CA GLU A 81 -2.06 18.53 -11.66
C GLU A 81 -3.18 17.68 -12.27
N PHE A 82 -3.46 16.47 -11.70
CA PHE A 82 -4.55 15.63 -12.21
C PHE A 82 -5.94 16.18 -11.86
N GLU A 83 -6.11 16.79 -10.68
CA GLU A 83 -7.35 17.48 -10.32
C GLU A 83 -7.56 18.69 -11.23
N ASN A 84 -6.52 19.52 -11.43
CA ASN A 84 -6.54 20.65 -12.35
C ASN A 84 -6.90 20.21 -13.77
N GLN A 85 -6.37 19.08 -14.23
CA GLN A 85 -6.64 18.56 -15.56
C GLN A 85 -8.10 18.09 -15.72
N LEU A 86 -8.68 17.43 -14.70
CA LEU A 86 -10.10 17.10 -14.69
C LEU A 86 -10.99 18.34 -14.77
N HIS A 87 -10.63 19.43 -14.08
CA HIS A 87 -11.33 20.70 -14.19
C HIS A 87 -11.26 21.28 -15.60
N ARG A 88 -10.09 21.23 -16.25
CA ARG A 88 -9.90 21.67 -17.64
C ARG A 88 -10.74 20.86 -18.62
N ILE A 89 -10.70 19.51 -18.51
CA ILE A 89 -11.52 18.61 -19.34
C ILE A 89 -13.01 18.97 -19.20
N ASN A 90 -13.50 19.09 -17.98
CA ASN A 90 -14.89 19.44 -17.72
C ASN A 90 -15.26 20.81 -18.34
N GLN A 91 -14.39 21.79 -18.22
CA GLN A 91 -14.60 23.12 -18.78
C GLN A 91 -14.78 23.06 -20.31
N VAL A 92 -13.87 22.41 -21.05
CA VAL A 92 -13.96 22.31 -22.52
C VAL A 92 -15.14 21.43 -22.99
N ARG A 93 -15.47 20.37 -22.25
CA ARG A 93 -16.63 19.52 -22.52
C ARG A 93 -17.94 20.30 -22.47
N TRP A 94 -18.10 21.20 -21.50
CA TRP A 94 -19.28 22.07 -21.37
C TRP A 94 -19.38 23.14 -22.48
N GLN A 95 -18.25 23.57 -23.02
CA GLN A 95 -18.22 24.58 -24.10
C GLN A 95 -18.64 24.00 -25.45
N GLY A 96 -18.61 22.67 -25.63
CA GLY A 96 -19.09 21.97 -26.82
C GLY A 96 -18.17 22.08 -28.04
N ASP A 97 -16.92 22.54 -27.85
CA ASP A 97 -15.90 22.52 -28.90
C ASP A 97 -15.20 21.17 -28.95
N ASN A 98 -15.47 20.37 -29.97
CA ASN A 98 -14.93 19.03 -30.10
C ASN A 98 -13.39 19.02 -30.25
N LEU A 99 -12.82 20.04 -30.91
CA LEU A 99 -11.36 20.10 -31.09
C LEU A 99 -10.65 20.44 -29.80
N ASP A 100 -11.14 21.43 -29.05
CA ASP A 100 -10.56 21.83 -27.76
C ASP A 100 -10.66 20.66 -26.77
N PHE A 101 -11.79 19.96 -26.74
CA PHE A 101 -11.97 18.76 -25.92
C PHE A 101 -10.97 17.66 -26.31
N ASP A 102 -10.81 17.39 -27.59
CA ASP A 102 -9.93 16.35 -28.10
C ASP A 102 -8.44 16.64 -27.76
N LEU A 103 -8.02 17.90 -27.89
CA LEU A 103 -6.67 18.35 -27.54
C LEU A 103 -6.40 18.25 -26.03
N VAL A 104 -7.32 18.67 -25.18
CA VAL A 104 -7.16 18.62 -23.71
C VAL A 104 -7.19 17.16 -23.21
N MET A 105 -8.02 16.31 -23.79
CA MET A 105 -8.03 14.86 -23.48
C MET A 105 -6.71 14.20 -23.87
N THR A 106 -6.18 14.54 -25.06
CA THR A 106 -4.89 14.00 -25.53
C THR A 106 -3.73 14.49 -24.65
N ASP A 107 -3.71 15.77 -24.26
CA ASP A 107 -2.73 16.31 -23.30
C ASP A 107 -2.80 15.59 -21.96
N SER A 108 -4.02 15.31 -21.49
CA SER A 108 -4.24 14.54 -20.25
C SER A 108 -3.71 13.11 -20.36
N LEU A 109 -3.87 12.46 -21.52
CA LEU A 109 -3.32 11.13 -21.75
C LEU A 109 -1.79 11.15 -21.77
N LEU A 110 -1.17 12.16 -22.39
CA LEU A 110 0.29 12.32 -22.36
C LEU A 110 0.79 12.55 -20.93
N MET A 111 0.10 13.36 -20.14
CA MET A 111 0.40 13.56 -18.71
C MET A 111 0.30 12.24 -17.94
N TYR A 112 -0.75 11.46 -18.15
CA TYR A 112 -0.96 10.18 -17.51
C TYR A 112 0.10 9.15 -17.90
N LEU A 113 0.50 9.10 -19.17
CA LEU A 113 1.59 8.24 -19.64
C LEU A 113 2.94 8.63 -19.03
N SER A 114 3.24 9.94 -18.94
CA SER A 114 4.41 10.43 -18.23
C SER A 114 4.41 9.96 -16.77
N TYR A 115 3.28 10.08 -16.08
CA TYR A 115 3.13 9.60 -14.71
C TYR A 115 3.44 8.10 -14.61
N LEU A 116 2.88 7.27 -15.48
CA LEU A 116 3.09 5.82 -15.47
C LEU A 116 4.54 5.43 -15.75
N GLU A 117 5.23 6.14 -16.65
CA GLU A 117 6.64 5.89 -16.96
C GLU A 117 7.58 6.18 -15.77
N GLN A 118 7.23 7.16 -14.95
CA GLN A 118 8.05 7.58 -13.81
C GLN A 118 7.79 6.74 -12.54
N LEU A 119 6.63 6.09 -12.44
CA LEU A 119 6.23 5.34 -11.25
C LEU A 119 7.24 4.28 -10.78
N PRO A 120 7.92 3.51 -11.66
CA PRO A 120 8.89 2.51 -11.22
C PRO A 120 10.06 3.09 -10.43
N GLU A 121 10.47 4.31 -10.73
CA GLU A 121 11.60 4.99 -10.08
C GLU A 121 11.14 5.91 -8.95
N GLU A 122 10.10 6.71 -9.17
CA GLU A 122 9.67 7.78 -8.28
C GLU A 122 8.46 7.41 -7.41
N GLY A 123 7.76 6.33 -7.72
CA GLY A 123 6.49 5.98 -7.08
C GLY A 123 6.58 5.82 -5.57
N ILE A 124 7.71 5.33 -5.03
CA ILE A 124 7.91 5.27 -3.58
C ILE A 124 7.96 6.67 -2.97
N ASN A 125 8.59 7.63 -3.64
CA ASN A 125 8.62 9.02 -3.17
C ASN A 125 7.25 9.66 -3.27
N TRP A 126 6.54 9.47 -4.38
CA TRP A 126 5.27 10.12 -4.64
C TRP A 126 4.11 9.61 -3.77
N LEU A 127 4.06 8.31 -3.53
CA LEU A 127 2.93 7.64 -2.88
C LEU A 127 3.10 7.40 -1.37
N PHE A 128 4.28 7.70 -0.81
CA PHE A 128 4.58 7.44 0.61
C PHE A 128 5.29 8.60 1.32
N THR A 129 5.42 9.76 0.66
CA THR A 129 6.08 10.93 1.25
C THR A 129 5.18 12.14 1.14
N ASP A 130 4.99 12.85 2.23
CA ASP A 130 4.29 14.13 2.21
C ASP A 130 5.04 15.14 1.32
N LYS A 131 4.33 15.83 0.43
CA LYS A 131 4.86 16.93 -0.41
C LYS A 131 5.97 16.49 -1.38
N ALA A 132 5.86 15.32 -1.96
CA ALA A 132 6.72 14.95 -3.07
C ALA A 132 6.52 15.94 -4.24
N HIS A 133 7.64 16.45 -4.79
CA HIS A 133 7.56 17.23 -6.02
C HIS A 133 7.39 16.27 -7.19
N VAL A 134 6.21 16.28 -7.80
CA VAL A 134 5.92 15.48 -8.98
C VAL A 134 6.27 16.29 -10.22
N THR A 135 7.15 15.74 -11.06
CA THR A 135 7.51 16.32 -12.35
C THR A 135 7.06 15.34 -13.44
N LEU A 136 6.29 15.84 -14.40
CA LEU A 136 5.74 15.06 -15.50
C LEU A 136 6.31 15.57 -16.83
N PRO A 137 7.51 15.12 -17.26
CA PRO A 137 8.08 15.47 -18.57
C PRO A 137 7.24 14.84 -19.69
N ALA A 138 7.49 15.22 -20.95
CA ALA A 138 6.86 14.52 -22.06
C ALA A 138 7.18 13.02 -22.02
N PRO A 139 6.21 12.14 -22.38
CA PRO A 139 6.45 10.70 -22.47
C PRO A 139 7.60 10.36 -23.42
N SER A 140 8.20 9.20 -23.23
CA SER A 140 9.31 8.72 -24.07
C SER A 140 8.87 8.52 -25.53
N ILE A 141 9.83 8.58 -26.45
CA ILE A 141 9.58 8.34 -27.88
C ILE A 141 8.99 6.95 -28.11
N ASP A 142 9.40 5.95 -27.32
CA ASP A 142 8.89 4.59 -27.44
C ASP A 142 7.39 4.54 -27.05
N THR A 143 7.00 5.16 -25.96
CA THR A 143 5.57 5.26 -25.54
C THR A 143 4.75 6.03 -26.57
N LEU A 144 5.27 7.14 -27.08
CA LEU A 144 4.58 7.93 -28.12
C LEU A 144 4.40 7.13 -29.43
N SER A 145 5.39 6.32 -29.78
CA SER A 145 5.31 5.45 -30.98
C SER A 145 4.23 4.37 -30.80
N VAL A 146 4.12 3.77 -29.61
CA VAL A 146 3.06 2.81 -29.29
C VAL A 146 1.71 3.49 -29.34
N LEU A 147 1.55 4.64 -28.68
CA LEU A 147 0.30 5.40 -28.69
C LEU A 147 -0.16 5.76 -30.11
N SER A 148 0.74 6.32 -30.93
CA SER A 148 0.46 6.69 -32.32
C SER A 148 0.01 5.48 -33.15
N ASN A 149 0.65 4.32 -32.97
CA ASN A 149 0.23 3.09 -33.64
C ASN A 149 -1.17 2.65 -33.20
N GLU A 150 -1.43 2.61 -31.89
CA GLU A 150 -2.73 2.16 -31.35
C GLU A 150 -3.88 3.08 -31.79
N ILE A 151 -3.66 4.39 -31.87
CA ILE A 151 -4.61 5.35 -32.44
C ILE A 151 -4.83 5.05 -33.94
N THR A 152 -3.76 4.89 -34.71
CA THR A 152 -3.82 4.67 -36.15
C THR A 152 -4.60 3.40 -36.54
N VAL A 153 -4.45 2.34 -35.75
CA VAL A 153 -5.15 1.07 -35.96
C VAL A 153 -6.53 1.01 -35.28
N GLY A 154 -6.98 2.10 -34.65
CA GLY A 154 -8.30 2.19 -33.99
C GLY A 154 -8.42 1.36 -32.71
N LYS A 155 -7.35 1.19 -31.96
CA LYS A 155 -7.29 0.38 -30.73
C LYS A 155 -7.04 1.20 -29.47
N LEU A 156 -7.36 2.50 -29.49
CA LEU A 156 -7.16 3.38 -28.33
C LEU A 156 -7.80 2.79 -27.05
N GLY A 157 -9.04 2.32 -27.10
CA GLY A 157 -9.73 1.73 -25.95
C GLY A 157 -9.02 0.49 -25.38
N GLN A 158 -8.43 -0.36 -26.23
CA GLN A 158 -7.64 -1.51 -25.77
C GLN A 158 -6.33 -1.06 -25.10
N PHE A 159 -5.68 -0.05 -25.67
CA PHE A 159 -4.52 0.57 -25.08
C PHE A 159 -4.82 1.16 -23.69
N LEU A 160 -5.88 1.96 -23.57
CA LEU A 160 -6.34 2.52 -22.29
C LEU A 160 -6.64 1.42 -21.25
N ALA A 161 -7.26 0.31 -21.68
CA ALA A 161 -7.50 -0.83 -20.80
C ALA A 161 -6.20 -1.47 -20.27
N SER A 162 -5.14 -1.50 -21.08
CA SER A 162 -3.84 -2.04 -20.69
C SER A 162 -3.14 -1.20 -19.62
N LEU A 163 -3.50 0.08 -19.49
CA LEU A 163 -2.93 1.01 -18.50
C LEU A 163 -3.55 0.88 -17.11
N ARG A 164 -4.53 0.00 -16.90
CA ARG A 164 -5.17 -0.22 -15.59
C ARG A 164 -4.18 -0.75 -14.55
N SER A 165 -4.38 -0.34 -13.29
CA SER A 165 -3.62 -0.89 -12.18
C SER A 165 -3.98 -2.37 -11.91
N PRO A 166 -3.15 -3.13 -11.20
CA PRO A 166 -3.48 -4.50 -10.80
C PRO A 166 -4.83 -4.63 -10.07
N LEU A 167 -5.18 -3.68 -9.18
CA LEU A 167 -6.46 -3.70 -8.46
C LEU A 167 -7.66 -3.42 -9.38
N GLN A 168 -7.49 -2.65 -10.43
CA GLN A 168 -8.55 -2.33 -11.40
C GLN A 168 -8.90 -3.50 -12.34
N THR A 169 -8.25 -4.63 -12.22
CA THR A 169 -8.58 -5.84 -13.02
C THR A 169 -9.69 -6.68 -12.38
N ASP A 170 -10.09 -6.38 -11.15
CA ASP A 170 -11.14 -7.06 -10.40
C ASP A 170 -12.46 -6.30 -10.50
N ASP A 171 -13.56 -6.97 -10.85
CA ASP A 171 -14.90 -6.38 -10.91
C ASP A 171 -15.36 -5.83 -9.54
N ALA A 172 -14.88 -6.41 -8.45
CA ALA A 172 -15.15 -5.93 -7.11
C ALA A 172 -14.58 -4.53 -6.85
N PHE A 173 -13.48 -4.16 -7.54
CA PHE A 173 -12.94 -2.80 -7.47
C PHE A 173 -13.94 -1.76 -7.97
N TYR A 174 -14.56 -2.03 -9.11
CA TYR A 174 -15.55 -1.11 -9.69
C TYR A 174 -16.82 -1.04 -8.85
N SER A 175 -17.25 -2.16 -8.27
CA SER A 175 -18.40 -2.21 -7.37
C SER A 175 -18.13 -1.39 -6.09
N ALA A 176 -16.97 -1.55 -5.47
CA ALA A 176 -16.56 -0.78 -4.30
C ALA A 176 -16.39 0.71 -4.62
N TYR A 177 -15.74 1.04 -5.74
CA TYR A 177 -15.60 2.41 -6.19
C TYR A 177 -16.95 3.08 -6.42
N SER A 178 -17.88 2.41 -7.14
CA SER A 178 -19.21 2.95 -7.45
C SER A 178 -20.00 3.24 -6.17
N SER A 179 -20.05 2.27 -5.25
CA SER A 179 -20.71 2.44 -3.96
C SER A 179 -20.12 3.59 -3.15
N LEU A 180 -18.80 3.62 -2.97
CA LEU A 180 -18.13 4.67 -2.22
C LEU A 180 -18.29 6.05 -2.87
N SER A 181 -18.24 6.13 -4.22
CA SER A 181 -18.41 7.37 -4.97
C SER A 181 -19.82 7.94 -4.81
N GLU A 182 -20.86 7.09 -4.87
CA GLU A 182 -22.24 7.49 -4.62
C GLU A 182 -22.40 8.02 -3.19
N HIS A 183 -21.97 7.26 -2.20
CA HIS A 183 -22.07 7.63 -0.79
C HIS A 183 -21.17 8.81 -0.39
N SER A 184 -20.10 9.09 -1.15
CA SER A 184 -19.20 10.21 -0.88
C SER A 184 -19.87 11.59 -1.06
N GLN A 185 -20.99 11.65 -1.77
CA GLN A 185 -21.76 12.89 -1.97
C GLN A 185 -22.63 13.28 -0.76
N TYR A 186 -22.78 12.37 0.21
CA TYR A 186 -23.62 12.56 1.39
C TYR A 186 -22.76 12.78 2.64
N GLN A 187 -23.26 13.63 3.52
CA GLN A 187 -22.69 13.79 4.86
C GLN A 187 -23.46 12.92 5.85
N TYR A 188 -22.82 11.91 6.37
CA TYR A 188 -23.41 11.04 7.38
C TYR A 188 -23.10 11.55 8.78
N PRO A 189 -24.07 11.55 9.70
CA PRO A 189 -23.80 11.84 11.10
C PRO A 189 -22.84 10.82 11.69
N ALA A 190 -22.03 11.25 12.66
CA ALA A 190 -21.13 10.31 13.35
C ALA A 190 -21.93 9.37 14.23
N TYR A 191 -21.68 8.06 14.13
CA TYR A 191 -22.20 7.08 15.07
C TYR A 191 -21.51 7.27 16.43
N GLN A 192 -22.31 7.28 17.47
CA GLN A 192 -21.86 7.41 18.85
C GLN A 192 -22.43 6.26 19.69
N GLN A 193 -21.65 5.80 20.65
CA GLN A 193 -22.06 4.80 21.62
C GLN A 193 -21.34 5.07 22.94
N THR A 194 -22.08 5.19 24.00
CA THR A 194 -21.53 5.41 25.35
C THR A 194 -20.97 4.10 25.91
N GLY A 195 -19.65 4.05 26.11
CA GLY A 195 -18.98 2.86 26.60
C GLY A 195 -18.78 1.77 25.54
N LEU A 196 -18.60 0.54 25.98
CA LEU A 196 -18.51 -0.64 25.13
C LEU A 196 -19.90 -1.26 24.97
N ALA A 197 -20.30 -1.63 23.76
CA ALA A 197 -21.53 -2.38 23.54
C ALA A 197 -21.25 -3.84 23.15
N ARG A 198 -22.10 -4.74 23.64
CA ARG A 198 -22.07 -6.19 23.44
C ARG A 198 -23.49 -6.72 23.29
N VAL A 199 -23.64 -7.98 22.91
CA VAL A 199 -24.92 -8.64 22.82
C VAL A 199 -25.71 -8.46 24.14
N GLY A 200 -26.99 -8.03 24.01
CA GLY A 200 -27.90 -7.70 25.09
C GLY A 200 -27.91 -6.21 25.49
N ASP A 201 -26.96 -5.40 25.02
CA ASP A 201 -26.96 -3.95 25.27
C ASP A 201 -27.94 -3.22 24.33
N ILE A 202 -28.40 -2.05 24.74
CA ILE A 202 -29.19 -1.15 23.88
C ILE A 202 -28.26 -0.20 23.17
N LEU A 203 -28.41 -0.09 21.84
CA LEU A 203 -27.62 0.79 21.01
C LEU A 203 -28.27 2.17 20.87
N GLU A 204 -27.43 3.21 20.84
CA GLU A 204 -27.93 4.58 20.71
C GLU A 204 -28.57 4.87 19.34
N ASN A 205 -28.03 4.24 18.27
CA ASN A 205 -28.57 4.36 16.92
C ASN A 205 -28.20 3.14 16.05
N ARG A 206 -28.94 2.04 16.25
CA ARG A 206 -28.71 0.79 15.49
C ARG A 206 -28.89 0.97 13.97
N PRO A 207 -29.91 1.68 13.45
CA PRO A 207 -30.05 1.84 11.99
C PRO A 207 -28.85 2.54 11.35
N LEU A 208 -28.31 3.60 11.96
CA LEU A 208 -27.11 4.28 11.45
C LEU A 208 -25.89 3.37 11.47
N LEU A 209 -25.72 2.53 12.49
CA LEU A 209 -24.63 1.55 12.56
C LEU A 209 -24.71 0.56 11.39
N ILE A 210 -25.89 0.04 11.12
CA ILE A 210 -26.16 -0.90 10.02
C ILE A 210 -25.89 -0.24 8.67
N GLU A 211 -26.42 0.96 8.43
CA GLU A 211 -26.18 1.74 7.21
C GLU A 211 -24.66 1.94 6.96
N ARG A 212 -23.91 2.27 8.00
CA ARG A 212 -22.45 2.45 7.89
C ARG A 212 -21.70 1.16 7.55
N MET A 213 -22.18 0.01 8.00
CA MET A 213 -21.60 -1.29 7.65
C MET A 213 -21.95 -1.69 6.21
N GLU A 214 -23.17 -1.40 5.74
CA GLU A 214 -23.60 -1.66 4.36
C GLU A 214 -22.74 -0.92 3.33
N ILE A 215 -22.42 0.36 3.59
CA ILE A 215 -21.56 1.19 2.71
C ILE A 215 -20.21 0.52 2.41
N VAL A 216 -19.69 -0.27 3.32
CA VAL A 216 -18.40 -0.96 3.18
C VAL A 216 -18.53 -2.41 2.74
N GLY A 217 -19.71 -2.83 2.33
CA GLY A 217 -19.97 -4.14 1.74
C GLY A 217 -20.20 -5.27 2.74
N VAL A 218 -20.44 -4.96 4.03
CA VAL A 218 -20.91 -5.99 4.97
C VAL A 218 -22.36 -6.34 4.65
N ASP A 219 -22.67 -7.62 4.49
CA ASP A 219 -24.04 -8.05 4.31
C ASP A 219 -24.85 -7.81 5.60
N VAL A 220 -25.80 -6.91 5.52
CA VAL A 220 -26.70 -6.52 6.60
C VAL A 220 -28.16 -6.78 6.27
N SER A 221 -28.45 -7.40 5.11
CA SER A 221 -29.81 -7.58 4.56
C SER A 221 -30.73 -8.40 5.44
N TYR A 222 -30.16 -9.21 6.33
CA TYR A 222 -30.88 -10.07 7.26
C TYR A 222 -31.13 -9.42 8.63
N LEU A 223 -30.65 -8.19 8.86
CA LEU A 223 -30.76 -7.52 10.15
C LEU A 223 -32.10 -6.79 10.34
N ASP A 224 -32.67 -6.90 11.51
CA ASP A 224 -33.85 -6.11 11.91
C ASP A 224 -33.46 -4.65 12.19
N LEU A 225 -34.11 -3.71 11.50
CA LEU A 225 -33.90 -2.26 11.66
C LEU A 225 -34.77 -1.63 12.75
N VAL A 226 -35.74 -2.36 13.31
CA VAL A 226 -36.72 -1.81 14.26
C VAL A 226 -36.23 -1.94 15.70
N THR A 227 -35.53 -3.01 16.03
CA THR A 227 -35.01 -3.20 17.39
C THR A 227 -33.85 -2.27 17.68
N GLU A 228 -33.71 -1.82 18.92
CA GLU A 228 -32.54 -1.08 19.41
C GLU A 228 -31.53 -2.01 20.12
N GLU A 229 -31.89 -3.28 20.33
CA GLU A 229 -31.05 -4.25 21.02
C GLU A 229 -29.89 -4.73 20.14
N TYR A 230 -28.71 -4.89 20.74
CA TYR A 230 -27.57 -5.55 20.13
C TYR A 230 -27.79 -7.07 20.24
N ASP A 231 -28.29 -7.68 19.17
CA ASP A 231 -28.60 -9.11 19.10
C ASP A 231 -27.44 -9.93 18.50
N ASP A 232 -27.56 -11.27 18.55
CA ASP A 232 -26.54 -12.21 18.01
C ASP A 232 -26.34 -12.06 16.49
N GLN A 233 -27.34 -11.64 15.73
CA GLN A 233 -27.22 -11.44 14.28
C GLN A 233 -26.36 -10.21 13.96
N LEU A 234 -26.59 -9.12 14.69
CA LEU A 234 -25.74 -7.92 14.55
C LEU A 234 -24.30 -8.21 15.01
N GLU A 235 -24.09 -9.08 16.01
CA GLU A 235 -22.75 -9.48 16.43
C GLU A 235 -21.97 -10.12 15.28
N LEU A 236 -22.61 -10.96 14.45
CA LEU A 236 -21.97 -11.57 13.28
C LEU A 236 -21.55 -10.50 12.26
N ALA A 237 -22.42 -9.53 11.97
CA ALA A 237 -22.08 -8.42 11.08
C ALA A 237 -20.94 -7.54 11.63
N ILE A 238 -20.92 -7.27 12.94
CA ILE A 238 -19.82 -6.53 13.59
C ILE A 238 -18.51 -7.31 13.53
N LYS A 239 -18.53 -8.63 13.75
CA LYS A 239 -17.32 -9.46 13.60
C LYS A 239 -16.78 -9.44 12.18
N GLU A 240 -17.66 -9.52 11.18
CA GLU A 240 -17.26 -9.39 9.77
C GLU A 240 -16.69 -7.98 9.50
N PHE A 241 -17.35 -6.92 9.97
CA PHE A 241 -16.82 -5.55 9.89
C PHE A 241 -15.44 -5.45 10.53
N GLN A 242 -15.24 -6.03 11.72
CA GLN A 242 -13.96 -6.06 12.42
C GLN A 242 -12.89 -6.80 11.61
N ARG A 243 -13.22 -7.94 11.00
CA ARG A 243 -12.35 -8.76 10.16
C ARG A 243 -11.81 -7.97 8.98
N ILE A 244 -12.69 -7.33 8.21
CA ILE A 244 -12.28 -6.55 7.04
C ILE A 244 -11.46 -5.31 7.41
N HIS A 245 -11.58 -4.80 8.64
CA HIS A 245 -10.80 -3.66 9.13
C HIS A 245 -9.57 -4.06 9.97
N GLY A 246 -9.22 -5.35 10.03
CA GLY A 246 -8.07 -5.85 10.79
C GLY A 246 -8.14 -5.61 12.29
N LEU A 247 -9.36 -5.51 12.83
CA LEU A 247 -9.64 -5.45 14.25
C LEU A 247 -9.80 -6.87 14.82
N LYS A 248 -9.76 -6.98 16.15
CA LYS A 248 -10.12 -8.22 16.83
C LYS A 248 -11.62 -8.53 16.60
N GLU A 249 -11.90 -9.73 16.13
CA GLU A 249 -13.25 -10.23 15.79
C GLU A 249 -13.99 -10.68 17.05
N ASP A 250 -14.16 -9.80 18.03
CA ASP A 250 -14.78 -10.11 19.32
C ASP A 250 -16.24 -9.61 19.44
N GLY A 251 -16.77 -8.99 18.41
CA GLY A 251 -18.11 -8.43 18.38
C GLY A 251 -18.29 -7.21 19.30
N VAL A 252 -17.24 -6.73 19.96
CA VAL A 252 -17.38 -5.58 20.88
C VAL A 252 -17.34 -4.27 20.09
N ILE A 253 -18.40 -3.47 20.18
CA ILE A 253 -18.41 -2.12 19.64
C ILE A 253 -17.66 -1.21 20.61
N GLY A 254 -16.36 -1.07 20.38
CA GLY A 254 -15.46 -0.24 21.16
C GLY A 254 -14.88 0.93 20.34
N PRO A 255 -13.98 1.73 20.93
CA PRO A 255 -13.45 2.94 20.28
C PRO A 255 -12.81 2.69 18.90
N ASN A 256 -12.13 1.56 18.70
CA ASN A 256 -11.53 1.23 17.40
C ASN A 256 -12.58 0.87 16.36
N THR A 257 -13.62 0.10 16.74
CA THR A 257 -14.74 -0.24 15.86
C THR A 257 -15.49 1.04 15.48
N ILE A 258 -15.81 1.91 16.46
CA ILE A 258 -16.51 3.18 16.22
C ILE A 258 -15.68 4.11 15.30
N ARG A 259 -14.37 4.17 15.48
CA ARG A 259 -13.50 4.97 14.60
C ARG A 259 -13.62 4.53 13.14
N TRP A 260 -13.59 3.23 12.87
CA TRP A 260 -13.74 2.70 11.52
C TRP A 260 -15.17 2.81 10.97
N ILE A 261 -16.20 2.69 11.81
CA ILE A 261 -17.60 2.97 11.46
C ILE A 261 -17.74 4.42 10.98
N ASN A 262 -17.07 5.35 11.66
CA ASN A 262 -17.11 6.79 11.33
C ASN A 262 -16.13 7.21 10.24
N PHE A 263 -15.32 6.30 9.72
CA PHE A 263 -14.46 6.60 8.60
C PHE A 263 -15.33 6.86 7.35
N SER A 264 -15.23 8.07 6.79
CA SER A 264 -16.17 8.53 5.78
C SER A 264 -16.01 7.80 4.43
N PRO A 265 -17.07 7.77 3.59
CA PRO A 265 -16.95 7.24 2.23
C PRO A 265 -15.90 7.98 1.39
N GLN A 266 -15.72 9.29 1.59
CA GLN A 266 -14.67 10.08 0.92
C GLN A 266 -13.27 9.59 1.30
N GLU A 267 -13.01 9.40 2.60
CA GLU A 267 -11.72 8.87 3.07
C GLU A 267 -11.48 7.45 2.54
N ARG A 268 -12.51 6.60 2.47
CA ARG A 268 -12.42 5.25 1.90
C ARG A 268 -12.15 5.27 0.40
N LEU A 269 -12.80 6.17 -0.33
CA LEU A 269 -12.60 6.34 -1.77
C LEU A 269 -11.16 6.82 -2.06
N HIS A 270 -10.65 7.76 -1.26
CA HIS A 270 -9.25 8.16 -1.31
C HIS A 270 -8.30 6.97 -1.06
N LEU A 271 -8.54 6.17 0.00
CA LEU A 271 -7.71 4.99 0.27
C LEU A 271 -7.76 3.97 -0.86
N LEU A 272 -8.92 3.71 -1.43
CA LEU A 272 -9.08 2.79 -2.56
C LEU A 272 -8.27 3.27 -3.76
N ALA A 273 -8.37 4.56 -4.11
CA ALA A 273 -7.63 5.19 -5.19
C ALA A 273 -6.10 5.17 -4.94
N LEU A 274 -5.66 5.59 -3.75
CA LEU A 274 -4.25 5.61 -3.36
C LEU A 274 -3.63 4.21 -3.40
N ASN A 275 -4.32 3.19 -2.91
CA ASN A 275 -3.81 1.82 -2.92
C ASN A 275 -3.90 1.19 -4.32
N SER A 276 -4.83 1.62 -5.18
CA SER A 276 -4.82 1.31 -6.60
C SER A 276 -3.52 1.79 -7.27
N GLU A 277 -3.12 3.04 -7.04
CA GLU A 277 -1.87 3.58 -7.59
C GLU A 277 -0.62 2.93 -6.94
N ARG A 278 -0.62 2.67 -5.64
CA ARG A 278 0.45 1.91 -4.95
C ARG A 278 0.66 0.52 -5.53
N SER A 279 -0.42 -0.13 -5.98
CA SER A 279 -0.34 -1.47 -6.59
C SER A 279 0.46 -1.51 -7.88
N ARG A 280 0.64 -0.36 -8.57
CA ARG A 280 1.41 -0.24 -9.82
C ARG A 280 2.93 -0.35 -9.62
N ILE A 281 3.43 -0.04 -8.42
CA ILE A 281 4.87 -0.05 -8.10
C ILE A 281 5.44 -1.48 -8.14
N TRP A 282 4.59 -2.47 -7.88
CA TRP A 282 5.03 -3.85 -7.71
C TRP A 282 4.72 -4.69 -8.94
N SER A 283 5.58 -5.66 -9.23
CA SER A 283 5.29 -6.62 -10.30
C SER A 283 3.93 -7.29 -10.12
N LYS A 284 3.20 -7.48 -11.21
CA LYS A 284 1.97 -8.28 -11.25
C LYS A 284 2.26 -9.77 -11.15
N GLU A 285 3.50 -10.17 -11.44
CA GLU A 285 3.92 -11.57 -11.39
C GLU A 285 3.82 -12.11 -9.96
N ARG A 286 3.24 -13.29 -9.86
CA ARG A 286 3.09 -14.03 -8.61
C ARG A 286 3.82 -15.36 -8.69
N ASP A 287 4.93 -15.37 -9.41
CA ASP A 287 5.80 -16.52 -9.52
C ASP A 287 7.08 -16.31 -8.71
N ASN A 288 7.31 -17.18 -7.74
CA ASN A 288 8.48 -17.21 -6.87
C ASN A 288 8.82 -15.86 -6.20
N VAL A 289 7.82 -15.26 -5.53
CA VAL A 289 7.93 -13.95 -4.91
C VAL A 289 7.34 -13.92 -3.49
N VAL A 290 7.99 -13.18 -2.59
CA VAL A 290 7.51 -12.94 -1.22
C VAL A 290 7.01 -11.50 -1.11
N PHE A 291 5.78 -11.33 -0.63
CA PHE A 291 5.23 -10.04 -0.26
C PHE A 291 5.11 -9.92 1.26
N VAL A 292 5.56 -8.79 1.81
CA VAL A 292 5.34 -8.42 3.20
C VAL A 292 4.49 -7.16 3.22
N ASN A 293 3.21 -7.27 3.55
CA ASN A 293 2.35 -6.10 3.72
C ASN A 293 2.48 -5.55 5.14
N VAL A 294 3.11 -4.38 5.27
CA VAL A 294 3.42 -3.79 6.57
C VAL A 294 2.18 -3.43 7.39
N PRO A 295 1.15 -2.73 6.86
CA PRO A 295 -0.09 -2.46 7.58
C PRO A 295 -0.93 -3.72 7.86
N GLY A 296 -0.88 -4.72 6.97
CA GLY A 296 -1.54 -6.01 7.13
C GLY A 296 -0.91 -6.88 8.21
N TYR A 297 0.35 -6.61 8.58
CA TYR A 297 1.14 -7.49 9.45
C TYR A 297 1.19 -8.92 8.96
N GLU A 298 1.36 -9.10 7.66
CA GLU A 298 1.32 -10.40 6.99
C GLU A 298 2.48 -10.56 6.02
N VAL A 299 2.83 -11.80 5.75
CA VAL A 299 3.77 -12.21 4.69
C VAL A 299 3.14 -13.33 3.89
N THR A 300 3.20 -13.21 2.56
CA THR A 300 2.72 -14.23 1.62
C THR A 300 3.85 -14.63 0.69
N TYR A 301 4.09 -15.94 0.52
CA TYR A 301 4.98 -16.48 -0.50
C TYR A 301 4.16 -17.07 -1.64
N TRP A 302 4.34 -16.50 -2.82
CA TRP A 302 3.67 -16.92 -4.06
C TRP A 302 4.61 -17.76 -4.91
N HIS A 303 4.07 -18.84 -5.49
CA HIS A 303 4.77 -19.67 -6.44
C HIS A 303 3.76 -20.22 -7.46
N ASP A 304 4.10 -20.17 -8.76
CA ASP A 304 3.21 -20.56 -9.87
C ASP A 304 1.82 -19.93 -9.78
N GLY A 305 1.76 -18.65 -9.39
CA GLY A 305 0.51 -17.89 -9.27
C GLY A 305 -0.36 -18.23 -8.06
N GLN A 306 0.11 -19.13 -7.15
CA GLN A 306 -0.63 -19.56 -5.96
C GLN A 306 0.05 -19.11 -4.67
N PRO A 307 -0.71 -18.68 -3.65
CA PRO A 307 -0.17 -18.37 -2.33
C PRO A 307 0.13 -19.69 -1.58
N LEU A 308 1.41 -20.09 -1.55
CA LEU A 308 1.83 -21.33 -0.87
C LEU A 308 2.05 -21.16 0.62
N PHE A 309 2.24 -19.95 1.10
CA PHE A 309 2.49 -19.66 2.50
C PHE A 309 1.95 -18.29 2.86
N GLU A 310 1.20 -18.26 3.94
CA GLU A 310 0.72 -17.05 4.57
C GLU A 310 0.99 -17.10 6.07
N SER A 311 1.47 -16.00 6.62
CA SER A 311 1.81 -15.95 8.04
C SER A 311 1.81 -14.53 8.58
N LYS A 312 1.62 -14.42 9.89
CA LYS A 312 1.70 -13.14 10.60
C LYS A 312 3.15 -12.66 10.70
N VAL A 313 3.32 -11.34 10.65
CA VAL A 313 4.63 -10.73 10.90
C VAL A 313 4.56 -9.65 11.98
N VAL A 314 5.73 -9.39 12.59
CA VAL A 314 5.97 -8.22 13.43
C VAL A 314 6.89 -7.27 12.67
N VAL A 315 6.42 -6.06 12.44
CA VAL A 315 7.12 -5.01 11.67
C VAL A 315 7.70 -3.92 12.56
N GLY A 316 8.40 -2.96 11.98
CA GLY A 316 8.98 -1.82 12.68
C GLY A 316 7.91 -0.93 13.34
N ARG A 317 8.25 -0.38 14.51
CA ARG A 317 7.44 0.66 15.16
C ARG A 317 7.48 1.97 14.35
N ALA A 318 6.50 2.86 14.52
CA ALA A 318 6.43 4.13 13.79
C ALA A 318 7.72 4.99 13.87
N SER A 319 8.44 4.93 15.02
CA SER A 319 9.73 5.63 15.19
C SER A 319 10.95 4.92 14.57
N ARG A 320 10.76 3.70 14.07
CA ARG A 320 11.77 2.86 13.39
C ARG A 320 11.05 2.00 12.36
N LYS A 321 10.54 2.66 11.33
CA LYS A 321 9.70 2.05 10.29
C LYS A 321 10.43 0.90 9.59
N THR A 322 9.71 -0.14 9.20
CA THR A 322 10.18 -1.06 8.16
C THR A 322 10.12 -0.32 6.84
N PRO A 323 11.21 -0.19 6.08
CA PRO A 323 11.19 0.54 4.82
C PRO A 323 10.44 -0.22 3.74
N ILE A 324 9.82 0.52 2.83
CA ILE A 324 9.21 0.00 1.62
C ILE A 324 10.33 -0.23 0.62
N MET A 325 10.45 -1.45 0.09
CA MET A 325 11.57 -1.82 -0.78
C MET A 325 11.34 -3.13 -1.53
N SER A 326 12.06 -3.28 -2.63
CA SER A 326 12.24 -4.56 -3.34
C SER A 326 13.67 -5.04 -3.18
N VAL A 327 13.86 -6.27 -2.73
CA VAL A 327 15.18 -6.87 -2.51
C VAL A 327 15.17 -8.34 -2.85
N ALA A 328 16.34 -8.90 -3.12
CA ALA A 328 16.48 -10.32 -3.39
C ALA A 328 16.95 -11.09 -2.15
N LEU A 329 16.25 -12.15 -1.80
CA LEU A 329 16.61 -13.14 -0.79
C LEU A 329 17.53 -14.17 -1.43
N ASP A 330 18.72 -14.36 -0.89
CA ASP A 330 19.76 -15.23 -1.47
C ASP A 330 20.05 -16.49 -0.66
N SER A 331 19.79 -16.48 0.65
CA SER A 331 20.14 -17.59 1.54
C SER A 331 19.34 -17.56 2.83
N VAL A 332 19.22 -18.73 3.46
CA VAL A 332 18.71 -18.85 4.83
C VAL A 332 19.87 -19.18 5.76
N ILE A 333 20.01 -18.43 6.83
CA ILE A 333 21.03 -18.65 7.87
C ILE A 333 20.37 -19.37 9.03
N LEU A 334 20.84 -20.59 9.30
CA LEU A 334 20.39 -21.42 10.41
C LEU A 334 21.18 -21.08 11.67
N ASN A 335 20.49 -21.06 12.80
CA ASN A 335 21.04 -20.79 14.12
C ASN A 335 21.94 -19.53 14.13
N PRO A 336 21.39 -18.36 13.72
CA PRO A 336 22.16 -17.14 13.55
C PRO A 336 22.70 -16.59 14.88
N THR A 337 23.87 -15.97 14.84
CA THR A 337 24.25 -14.97 15.85
C THR A 337 23.66 -13.63 15.46
N TRP A 338 23.34 -12.79 16.43
CA TRP A 338 22.85 -11.45 16.15
C TRP A 338 23.93 -10.39 16.39
N ASN A 339 24.45 -9.83 15.34
CA ASN A 339 25.28 -8.63 15.39
C ASN A 339 24.37 -7.43 15.69
N VAL A 340 24.48 -6.88 16.90
CA VAL A 340 23.60 -5.80 17.36
C VAL A 340 23.86 -4.52 16.56
N PRO A 341 22.85 -3.98 15.83
CA PRO A 341 23.01 -2.70 15.16
C PRO A 341 23.34 -1.57 16.14
N TRP A 342 24.16 -0.63 15.70
CA TRP A 342 24.61 0.49 16.53
C TRP A 342 23.43 1.25 17.16
N THR A 343 22.40 1.53 16.38
CA THR A 343 21.19 2.23 16.87
C THR A 343 20.51 1.48 18.02
N ILE A 344 20.40 0.15 17.94
CA ILE A 344 19.80 -0.69 18.98
C ILE A 344 20.73 -0.75 20.21
N MET A 345 22.01 -0.92 19.97
CA MET A 345 23.00 -0.90 21.04
C MET A 345 22.90 0.39 21.88
N VAL A 346 22.88 1.54 21.21
CA VAL A 346 22.88 2.87 21.84
C VAL A 346 21.55 3.20 22.50
N LYS A 347 20.45 2.97 21.79
CA LYS A 347 19.12 3.42 22.23
C LYS A 347 18.39 2.42 23.12
N ASP A 348 18.68 1.12 22.98
CA ASP A 348 17.91 0.09 23.67
C ASP A 348 18.75 -0.73 24.67
N ILE A 349 19.97 -1.18 24.30
CA ILE A 349 20.76 -2.11 25.15
C ILE A 349 21.54 -1.37 26.23
N ILE A 350 22.39 -0.41 25.87
CA ILE A 350 23.21 0.30 26.86
C ILE A 350 22.36 0.94 27.97
N PRO A 351 21.22 1.58 27.71
CA PRO A 351 20.34 2.08 28.77
C PRO A 351 19.82 0.99 29.73
N LYS A 352 19.58 -0.23 29.22
CA LYS A 352 19.18 -1.37 30.06
C LYS A 352 20.36 -1.88 30.92
N VAL A 353 21.53 -1.97 30.32
CA VAL A 353 22.76 -2.38 31.03
C VAL A 353 23.10 -1.41 32.16
N LYS A 354 22.92 -0.09 31.94
CA LYS A 354 23.11 0.92 33.01
C LYS A 354 22.19 0.69 34.20
N ARG A 355 20.96 0.20 33.99
CA ARG A 355 20.00 -0.11 35.06
C ARG A 355 20.27 -1.48 35.70
N ASN A 356 20.69 -2.44 34.87
CA ASN A 356 21.00 -3.80 35.31
C ASN A 356 22.23 -4.33 34.58
N PRO A 357 23.43 -4.29 35.19
CA PRO A 357 24.66 -4.75 34.56
C PRO A 357 24.65 -6.23 34.13
N MET A 358 23.81 -7.06 34.77
CA MET A 358 23.65 -8.46 34.39
C MET A 358 22.85 -8.67 33.09
N TYR A 359 22.28 -7.60 32.53
CA TYR A 359 21.44 -7.68 31.33
C TYR A 359 22.14 -8.38 30.17
N LEU A 360 23.39 -8.08 29.91
CA LEU A 360 24.18 -8.69 28.83
C LEU A 360 24.36 -10.19 29.02
N ILE A 361 24.71 -10.59 30.26
CA ILE A 361 24.94 -12.01 30.64
C ILE A 361 23.62 -12.79 30.49
N ASN A 362 22.53 -12.26 31.06
CA ASN A 362 21.22 -12.91 31.06
C ASN A 362 20.63 -13.06 29.63
N HIS A 363 21.11 -12.26 28.67
CA HIS A 363 20.66 -12.32 27.26
C HIS A 363 21.73 -12.89 26.33
N ASN A 364 22.81 -13.48 26.85
CA ASN A 364 23.93 -14.04 26.08
C ASN A 364 24.53 -13.04 25.07
N ILE A 365 24.63 -11.75 25.46
CA ILE A 365 25.21 -10.69 24.64
C ILE A 365 26.66 -10.48 25.05
N GLN A 366 27.56 -10.72 24.11
CA GLN A 366 29.00 -10.50 24.27
C GLN A 366 29.39 -9.10 23.80
N ILE A 367 30.33 -8.49 24.47
CA ILE A 367 31.01 -7.29 24.01
C ILE A 367 32.28 -7.74 23.28
N ILE A 368 32.43 -7.29 22.03
CA ILE A 368 33.59 -7.61 21.19
C ILE A 368 34.30 -6.32 20.77
N ARG A 369 35.62 -6.39 20.60
CA ARG A 369 36.41 -5.20 20.21
C ARG A 369 35.99 -4.67 18.83
N SER A 370 35.81 -5.55 17.86
CA SER A 370 35.35 -5.23 16.48
C SER A 370 34.68 -6.46 15.86
N TRP A 371 34.06 -6.29 14.69
CA TRP A 371 33.44 -7.42 13.96
C TRP A 371 34.43 -8.49 13.51
N THR A 372 35.70 -8.11 13.34
CA THR A 372 36.78 -9.01 12.90
C THR A 372 37.62 -9.54 14.07
N SER A 373 37.36 -9.07 15.31
CA SER A 373 38.09 -9.50 16.50
C SER A 373 37.36 -10.64 17.21
N ASN A 374 38.13 -11.63 17.68
CA ASN A 374 37.63 -12.68 18.58
C ASN A 374 37.78 -12.29 20.07
N GLU A 375 38.34 -11.11 20.35
CA GLU A 375 38.52 -10.63 21.73
C GLU A 375 37.17 -10.25 22.32
N ILE A 376 36.81 -10.95 23.39
CA ILE A 376 35.62 -10.68 24.21
C ILE A 376 36.01 -9.79 25.38
N ILE A 377 35.30 -8.69 25.54
CA ILE A 377 35.50 -7.77 26.68
C ILE A 377 34.54 -8.19 27.79
N ASP A 378 35.06 -8.39 28.98
CA ASP A 378 34.26 -8.69 30.17
C ASP A 378 33.38 -7.48 30.54
N PRO A 379 32.04 -7.62 30.51
CA PRO A 379 31.14 -6.52 30.82
C PRO A 379 31.25 -6.01 32.26
N THR A 380 31.82 -6.80 33.18
CA THR A 380 32.04 -6.42 34.59
C THR A 380 33.19 -5.44 34.75
N THR A 381 34.13 -5.38 33.82
CA THR A 381 35.25 -4.45 33.82
C THR A 381 34.89 -3.03 33.38
N ILE A 382 33.66 -2.85 32.86
CA ILE A 382 33.18 -1.57 32.31
C ILE A 382 32.37 -0.83 33.39
N ASN A 383 32.76 0.41 33.71
CA ASN A 383 31.93 1.28 34.54
C ASN A 383 30.73 1.83 33.73
N TRP A 384 29.63 1.09 33.71
CA TRP A 384 28.43 1.43 32.94
C TRP A 384 27.81 2.77 33.34
N ALA A 385 27.98 3.25 34.55
CA ALA A 385 27.47 4.55 34.98
C ALA A 385 28.04 5.71 34.14
N THR A 386 29.34 5.61 33.81
CA THR A 386 30.07 6.65 33.05
C THR A 386 30.06 6.48 31.55
N VAL A 387 29.55 5.33 31.01
CA VAL A 387 29.51 5.07 29.56
C VAL A 387 28.63 6.09 28.86
N ASN A 388 29.18 6.78 27.86
CA ASN A 388 28.39 7.51 26.91
C ASN A 388 27.96 6.53 25.76
N PRO A 389 26.66 6.26 25.59
CA PRO A 389 26.22 5.28 24.61
C PRO A 389 26.67 5.59 23.16
N ARG A 390 26.73 6.89 22.79
CA ARG A 390 27.09 7.33 21.44
C ARG A 390 28.54 7.15 21.07
N THR A 391 29.43 7.16 22.06
CA THR A 391 30.89 7.03 21.92
C THR A 391 31.41 5.69 22.41
N PHE A 392 30.55 4.72 22.69
CA PHE A 392 30.95 3.39 23.14
C PHE A 392 31.78 2.69 22.04
N PRO A 393 33.04 2.31 22.33
CA PRO A 393 33.99 1.95 21.28
C PRO A 393 33.86 0.50 20.81
N TYR A 394 33.12 -0.33 21.54
CA TYR A 394 32.97 -1.75 21.26
C TYR A 394 31.73 -2.08 20.47
N ARG A 395 31.62 -3.34 20.02
CA ARG A 395 30.46 -3.90 19.36
C ARG A 395 29.79 -4.93 20.27
N MET A 396 28.52 -5.25 20.01
CA MET A 396 27.79 -6.27 20.76
C MET A 396 27.31 -7.36 19.81
N ARG A 397 27.45 -8.62 20.22
CA ARG A 397 26.97 -9.79 19.50
C ARG A 397 26.23 -10.69 20.44
N GLN A 398 25.00 -11.05 20.13
CA GLN A 398 24.25 -12.07 20.85
C GLN A 398 24.61 -13.45 20.29
N ALA A 399 24.88 -14.40 21.17
CA ALA A 399 25.15 -15.78 20.80
C ALA A 399 23.91 -16.44 20.14
N SER A 400 24.15 -17.43 19.29
CA SER A 400 23.08 -18.25 18.71
C SER A 400 22.35 -19.08 19.78
N GLY A 401 21.15 -19.54 19.47
CA GLY A 401 20.33 -20.38 20.33
C GLY A 401 18.89 -19.90 20.47
N LEU A 402 18.08 -20.65 21.21
CA LEU A 402 16.63 -20.44 21.33
C LEU A 402 16.22 -19.05 21.87
N GLN A 403 17.10 -18.40 22.62
CA GLN A 403 16.85 -17.05 23.17
C GLN A 403 17.43 -15.93 22.30
N ASN A 404 18.05 -16.26 21.15
CA ASN A 404 18.56 -15.25 20.24
C ASN A 404 17.41 -14.40 19.66
N ALA A 405 17.60 -13.10 19.57
CA ALA A 405 16.58 -12.18 19.06
C ALA A 405 16.13 -12.50 17.62
N LEU A 406 16.97 -13.17 16.84
CA LEU A 406 16.67 -13.62 15.47
C LEU A 406 16.05 -15.03 15.41
N GLY A 407 15.82 -15.67 16.56
CA GLY A 407 15.37 -17.07 16.59
C GLY A 407 16.34 -18.03 15.93
N LEU A 408 15.82 -19.04 15.25
CA LEU A 408 16.62 -20.10 14.61
C LEU A 408 16.84 -19.88 13.11
N TYR A 409 16.13 -18.94 12.48
CA TYR A 409 16.16 -18.66 11.04
C TYR A 409 16.34 -17.18 10.75
N LYS A 410 17.28 -16.85 9.88
CA LYS A 410 17.41 -15.54 9.29
C LYS A 410 17.40 -15.68 7.76
N PHE A 411 16.51 -14.98 7.09
CA PHE A 411 16.42 -14.89 5.64
C PHE A 411 17.28 -13.72 5.19
N ASN A 412 18.37 -14.02 4.50
CA ASN A 412 19.38 -13.03 4.14
C ASN A 412 18.98 -12.30 2.86
N MET A 413 18.85 -10.99 2.94
CA MET A 413 18.47 -10.09 1.85
C MET A 413 19.47 -8.94 1.83
N PRO A 414 20.58 -9.02 1.08
CA PRO A 414 21.58 -7.94 1.06
C PRO A 414 20.98 -6.62 0.60
N ASN A 415 21.01 -5.58 1.45
CA ASN A 415 20.52 -4.24 1.18
C ASN A 415 21.22 -3.19 2.07
N PRO A 416 21.26 -1.90 1.64
CA PRO A 416 21.95 -0.83 2.38
C PRO A 416 21.36 -0.55 3.78
N GLN A 417 20.05 -0.79 4.00
CA GLN A 417 19.36 -0.55 5.26
C GLN A 417 19.55 -1.71 6.25
N ALA A 418 20.17 -2.82 5.85
CA ALA A 418 20.37 -4.03 6.65
C ALA A 418 19.06 -4.60 7.22
N ILE A 419 18.00 -4.58 6.42
CA ILE A 419 16.70 -5.17 6.73
C ILE A 419 16.72 -6.66 6.30
N TYR A 420 16.10 -7.50 7.09
CA TYR A 420 15.94 -8.93 6.79
C TYR A 420 14.68 -9.48 7.46
N LEU A 421 14.21 -10.63 6.99
CA LEU A 421 13.19 -11.41 7.66
C LEU A 421 13.87 -12.38 8.62
N HIS A 422 13.24 -12.67 9.76
CA HIS A 422 13.82 -13.60 10.73
C HIS A 422 12.77 -14.19 11.68
N ASP A 423 13.13 -15.28 12.30
CA ASP A 423 12.40 -15.89 13.41
C ASP A 423 12.52 -15.05 14.69
N THR A 424 11.84 -15.43 15.75
CA THR A 424 11.89 -14.78 17.06
C THR A 424 11.51 -15.72 18.21
N PRO A 425 12.13 -15.61 19.38
CA PRO A 425 11.67 -16.30 20.58
C PRO A 425 10.39 -15.71 21.18
N SER A 426 10.05 -14.46 20.82
CA SER A 426 8.87 -13.75 21.35
C SER A 426 7.62 -14.06 20.52
N LYS A 427 7.20 -15.34 20.53
CA LYS A 427 6.06 -15.79 19.72
C LYS A 427 4.72 -15.18 20.15
N ASN A 428 4.54 -14.83 21.41
CA ASN A 428 3.36 -14.15 21.94
C ASN A 428 3.05 -12.79 21.30
N LEU A 429 4.00 -12.19 20.58
CA LEU A 429 3.77 -10.94 19.87
C LEU A 429 2.89 -11.12 18.63
N PHE A 430 2.80 -12.33 18.07
CA PHE A 430 1.94 -12.63 16.93
C PHE A 430 0.46 -12.72 17.29
N GLU A 431 0.14 -12.86 18.59
CA GLU A 431 -1.22 -12.86 19.11
C GLU A 431 -1.80 -11.45 19.29
N GLN A 432 -0.95 -10.42 19.14
CA GLN A 432 -1.37 -9.03 19.26
C GLN A 432 -2.00 -8.54 17.94
N ASP A 433 -3.07 -7.74 18.02
CA ASP A 433 -3.70 -7.13 16.84
C ASP A 433 -2.73 -6.13 16.18
N ARG A 434 -2.11 -5.27 16.98
CA ARG A 434 -1.07 -4.36 16.51
C ARG A 434 0.31 -4.98 16.69
N ARG A 435 0.98 -5.27 15.58
CA ARG A 435 2.28 -5.95 15.55
C ARG A 435 3.44 -5.07 15.07
N ALA A 436 3.42 -3.78 15.41
CA ALA A 436 4.47 -2.79 15.07
C ALA A 436 5.45 -2.59 16.23
N PHE A 437 6.36 -3.56 16.50
CA PHE A 437 7.23 -3.56 17.66
C PHE A 437 8.72 -3.60 17.33
N SER A 438 9.12 -4.02 16.13
CA SER A 438 10.52 -4.22 15.77
C SER A 438 11.28 -2.89 15.61
N SER A 439 12.55 -2.98 15.30
CA SER A 439 13.40 -1.83 14.96
C SER A 439 13.67 -1.72 13.46
N GLY A 440 12.75 -2.24 12.63
CA GLY A 440 12.78 -2.18 11.17
C GLY A 440 12.79 -3.55 10.50
N CYS A 441 13.46 -4.56 11.05
CA CYS A 441 13.41 -5.93 10.50
C CYS A 441 12.05 -6.58 10.71
N VAL A 442 11.73 -7.58 9.91
CA VAL A 442 10.45 -8.29 9.91
C VAL A 442 10.60 -9.63 10.61
N ARG A 443 9.81 -9.86 11.68
CA ARG A 443 9.73 -11.16 12.34
C ARG A 443 8.63 -11.98 11.72
N VAL A 444 8.91 -13.24 11.40
CA VAL A 444 7.97 -14.17 10.77
C VAL A 444 7.53 -15.23 11.78
N GLU A 445 6.23 -15.48 11.90
CA GLU A 445 5.67 -16.41 12.89
C GLU A 445 6.12 -17.85 12.64
N HIS A 446 5.90 -18.35 11.44
CA HIS A 446 6.24 -19.73 11.00
C HIS A 446 7.47 -19.72 10.08
N ALA A 447 8.59 -19.16 10.59
CA ALA A 447 9.81 -18.98 9.82
C ALA A 447 10.44 -20.31 9.35
N ASP A 448 10.25 -21.40 10.10
CA ASP A 448 10.67 -22.75 9.74
C ASP A 448 9.93 -23.28 8.51
N GLN A 449 8.60 -23.09 8.45
CA GLN A 449 7.77 -23.47 7.32
C GLN A 449 8.10 -22.65 6.06
N LEU A 450 8.28 -21.33 6.21
CA LEU A 450 8.74 -20.48 5.12
C LEU A 450 10.07 -20.99 4.56
N ALA A 451 11.05 -21.29 5.44
CA ALA A 451 12.34 -21.82 5.00
C ALA A 451 12.19 -23.15 4.24
N GLU A 452 11.35 -24.06 4.73
CA GLU A 452 11.09 -25.34 4.05
C GLU A 452 10.51 -25.15 2.65
N LEU A 453 9.51 -24.30 2.51
CA LEU A 453 8.84 -24.02 1.24
C LEU A 453 9.79 -23.37 0.22
N LEU A 454 10.59 -22.37 0.64
CA LEU A 454 11.57 -21.72 -0.24
C LEU A 454 12.60 -22.70 -0.83
N PHE A 455 12.97 -23.75 -0.10
CA PHE A 455 13.87 -24.79 -0.60
C PHE A 455 13.14 -25.87 -1.40
N LYS A 456 11.92 -26.22 -1.01
CA LYS A 456 11.11 -27.24 -1.67
C LYS A 456 10.73 -26.82 -3.09
N THR A 457 10.30 -25.58 -3.29
CA THR A 457 9.93 -25.04 -4.61
C THR A 457 11.11 -25.02 -5.60
N GLN A 458 12.34 -25.10 -5.09
CA GLN A 458 13.56 -25.15 -5.89
C GLN A 458 14.18 -26.57 -5.94
N GLY A 459 13.51 -27.60 -5.39
CA GLY A 459 14.04 -28.97 -5.33
C GLY A 459 15.30 -29.11 -4.47
N LEU A 460 15.43 -28.29 -3.41
CA LEU A 460 16.61 -28.20 -2.56
C LEU A 460 16.34 -28.58 -1.09
N GLU A 461 15.24 -29.26 -0.81
CA GLU A 461 14.84 -29.66 0.55
C GLU A 461 15.88 -30.53 1.25
N GLU A 462 16.53 -31.45 0.52
CA GLU A 462 17.61 -32.28 1.08
C GLU A 462 18.83 -31.43 1.50
N ARG A 463 19.14 -30.38 0.76
CA ARG A 463 20.20 -29.43 1.14
C ARG A 463 19.91 -28.77 2.49
N LEU A 464 18.66 -28.33 2.70
CA LEU A 464 18.24 -27.73 3.96
C LEU A 464 18.28 -28.74 5.10
N ALA A 465 17.71 -29.95 4.91
CA ALA A 465 17.67 -31.03 5.90
C ALA A 465 19.08 -31.42 6.35
N LYS A 466 19.99 -31.69 5.42
CA LYS A 466 21.40 -32.04 5.72
C LYS A 466 22.13 -30.96 6.49
N LYS A 467 21.83 -29.68 6.18
CA LYS A 467 22.43 -28.54 6.90
C LYS A 467 21.81 -28.35 8.29
N ARG A 468 20.51 -28.61 8.47
CA ARG A 468 19.87 -28.64 9.80
C ARG A 468 20.50 -29.67 10.73
N GLU A 469 20.68 -30.91 10.26
CA GLU A 469 21.32 -31.98 11.04
C GLU A 469 22.74 -31.61 11.47
N SER A 470 23.49 -30.96 10.58
CA SER A 470 24.84 -30.49 10.84
C SER A 470 24.92 -29.14 11.60
N SER A 471 23.79 -28.43 11.77
CA SER A 471 23.73 -27.03 12.26
C SER A 471 23.84 -26.89 13.80
N ARG A 472 24.52 -27.80 14.49
CA ARG A 472 25.04 -27.52 15.85
C ARG A 472 25.99 -26.32 15.88
N ARG A 473 26.46 -25.87 14.70
CA ARG A 473 27.30 -24.68 14.53
C ARG A 473 26.42 -23.44 14.30
N SER A 474 26.81 -22.31 14.87
CA SER A 474 26.18 -21.01 14.62
C SER A 474 26.44 -20.50 13.21
N ASN A 475 25.52 -19.70 12.69
CA ASN A 475 25.64 -19.04 11.37
C ASN A 475 25.83 -20.01 10.19
N THR A 476 25.11 -21.10 10.16
CA THR A 476 25.15 -22.01 9.01
C THR A 476 24.35 -21.41 7.85
N SER A 477 25.03 -20.84 6.87
CA SER A 477 24.38 -20.31 5.65
C SER A 477 24.03 -21.44 4.69
N VAL A 478 22.78 -21.44 4.23
CA VAL A 478 22.26 -22.33 3.20
C VAL A 478 21.79 -21.48 2.02
N PRO A 479 22.58 -21.40 0.93
CA PRO A 479 22.19 -20.60 -0.23
C PRO A 479 21.01 -21.26 -0.96
N LEU A 480 20.11 -20.44 -1.48
CA LEU A 480 19.08 -20.83 -2.43
C LEU A 480 19.71 -21.17 -3.80
N GLY A 481 19.00 -21.87 -4.65
CA GLY A 481 19.39 -22.11 -6.04
C GLY A 481 19.26 -20.84 -6.86
N GLU A 482 18.08 -20.23 -6.77
CA GLU A 482 17.77 -18.95 -7.37
C GLU A 482 17.34 -17.94 -6.28
N ARG A 483 17.63 -16.67 -6.54
CA ARG A 483 17.21 -15.59 -5.66
C ARG A 483 15.70 -15.39 -5.77
N ILE A 484 15.05 -15.15 -4.64
CA ILE A 484 13.63 -14.91 -4.57
C ILE A 484 13.42 -13.41 -4.31
N GLN A 485 12.58 -12.76 -5.12
CA GLN A 485 12.23 -11.37 -4.89
C GLN A 485 11.38 -11.23 -3.62
N VAL A 486 11.71 -10.25 -2.80
CA VAL A 486 10.94 -9.88 -1.60
C VAL A 486 10.51 -8.43 -1.75
N HIS A 487 9.21 -8.21 -1.81
CA HIS A 487 8.61 -6.89 -1.79
C HIS A 487 8.08 -6.59 -0.40
N ILE A 488 8.64 -5.59 0.26
CA ILE A 488 8.07 -5.01 1.47
C ILE A 488 7.18 -3.86 1.02
N ILE A 489 5.88 -4.07 1.11
CA ILE A 489 4.84 -3.18 0.61
C ILE A 489 4.07 -2.51 1.74
N TYR A 490 3.31 -1.47 1.38
CA TYR A 490 2.48 -0.76 2.32
C TYR A 490 1.12 -0.48 1.67
N GLN A 491 0.21 -1.43 1.83
CA GLN A 491 -1.16 -1.32 1.36
C GLN A 491 -2.12 -1.31 2.55
N THR A 492 -2.88 -0.25 2.66
CA THR A 492 -3.88 -0.01 3.70
C THR A 492 -5.29 -0.35 3.24
N ALA A 493 -5.47 -0.55 1.93
CA ALA A 493 -6.66 -1.15 1.34
C ALA A 493 -6.28 -2.08 0.19
N TRP A 494 -6.90 -3.27 0.12
CA TRP A 494 -6.71 -4.22 -0.98
C TRP A 494 -7.94 -5.10 -1.17
N LEU A 495 -8.04 -5.73 -2.32
CA LEU A 495 -9.08 -6.68 -2.65
C LEU A 495 -8.53 -8.10 -2.53
N GLU A 496 -9.31 -8.98 -1.92
CA GLU A 496 -9.04 -10.39 -1.80
C GLU A 496 -10.37 -11.15 -1.85
N GLU A 497 -10.50 -12.08 -2.80
CA GLU A 497 -11.73 -12.85 -3.03
C GLU A 497 -13.01 -11.98 -3.12
N GLY A 498 -12.90 -10.83 -3.79
CA GLY A 498 -14.02 -9.90 -3.96
C GLY A 498 -14.35 -9.03 -2.74
N THR A 499 -13.63 -9.19 -1.64
CA THR A 499 -13.81 -8.40 -0.41
C THR A 499 -12.75 -7.30 -0.32
N LEU A 500 -13.17 -6.07 0.01
CA LEU A 500 -12.27 -4.93 0.23
C LEU A 500 -11.84 -4.88 1.70
N TYR A 501 -10.56 -5.11 1.94
CA TYR A 501 -9.94 -5.05 3.26
C TYR A 501 -9.32 -3.68 3.53
N TYR A 502 -9.35 -3.26 4.80
CA TYR A 502 -8.73 -2.02 5.28
C TYR A 502 -7.81 -2.29 6.46
N ARG A 503 -6.76 -1.49 6.59
CA ARG A 503 -5.84 -1.54 7.75
C ARG A 503 -5.46 -0.13 8.18
N ASP A 504 -5.10 0.00 9.46
CA ASP A 504 -4.62 1.24 10.03
C ASP A 504 -3.34 1.73 9.34
N ASP A 505 -3.30 3.00 9.00
CA ASP A 505 -2.08 3.68 8.54
C ASP A 505 -1.10 3.88 9.71
N ILE A 506 -0.33 2.83 10.02
CA ILE A 506 0.57 2.80 11.18
C ILE A 506 1.79 3.71 11.04
N TYR A 507 2.11 4.15 9.82
CA TYR A 507 3.27 4.99 9.52
C TYR A 507 2.91 6.40 9.03
N LYS A 508 1.63 6.70 8.92
CA LYS A 508 1.10 7.97 8.42
C LYS A 508 1.56 8.27 6.99
N TYR A 509 1.27 7.33 6.09
CA TYR A 509 1.55 7.47 4.66
C TYR A 509 0.28 7.76 3.83
N ASP A 510 -0.92 7.59 4.42
CA ASP A 510 -2.19 7.79 3.71
C ASP A 510 -2.71 9.24 3.81
N HIS A 511 -2.32 9.97 4.85
CA HIS A 511 -2.74 11.34 5.04
C HIS A 511 -1.69 12.29 4.47
N ARG A 512 -2.08 13.02 3.45
CA ARG A 512 -1.41 14.24 3.03
C ARG A 512 -2.00 15.40 3.83
N SER A 513 -1.17 16.08 4.57
CA SER A 513 -1.54 17.23 5.40
C SER A 513 -1.62 18.51 4.56
#